data_bd7a40502e932ba741924345040a9389
#
_entry.id   bd7a40502e932ba741924345040a9389
#
_cell.length_a   1.000
_cell.length_b   1.000
_cell.length_c   1.000
_cell.angle_alpha   90.00
_cell.angle_beta   90.00
_cell.angle_gamma   90.00
#
_symmetry.space_group_name_H-M   'P 1'
#
loop_
_entity.id
_entity.type
_entity.pdbx_description
1 polymer ?
#
loop_
_entity_poly.entity_id
_entity_poly.type
_entity_poly.pdbx_seq_one_letter_code
_entity_poly.pdbx_strand_id
1 'polypeptide(L)'
;MDEREKRRRAREKARQRRAMTTFCLLVTTIILASIYIIWRVLGGSGSIGWTSALEPNPYAPSDFAVLDGYVTCTAGPARRGIDVSEHQKEIDWEQVRDAGFDFAIIRIGYRGYSVGGIHADERARENLAGAKAAGLDVGVYFYAQAIDVREAAEEAAWCLDFLQGEQLDLPVVYDWEWAGHGTRTGSMDRETVTACFQTFCTAIEESGYQAMIYFNSHVARDLLDLQALAEYPFWLAQYREGLDFAHRVALWQYTETGSVPGIEGNVDIDLMFLYE
;
A
#
# COMPACT_ATOMS: atom_id res chain seq x y z
N MET A 1 61.10 40.12 -7.08
CA MET A 1 59.64 39.98 -7.32
C MET A 1 58.92 40.88 -6.34
N ASP A 2 58.24 41.90 -6.89
CA ASP A 2 57.61 42.96 -6.09
C ASP A 2 56.44 42.38 -5.26
N GLU A 3 56.24 42.91 -4.03
CA GLU A 3 55.17 42.59 -3.09
C GLU A 3 53.77 42.70 -3.75
N ARG A 4 53.61 43.65 -4.65
CA ARG A 4 52.37 43.84 -5.46
C ARG A 4 52.08 42.65 -6.38
N GLU A 5 53.09 42.08 -6.99
CA GLU A 5 53.00 40.94 -7.89
C GLU A 5 52.68 39.64 -7.13
N LYS A 6 53.27 39.46 -5.92
CA LYS A 6 52.91 38.34 -5.05
C LYS A 6 51.44 38.37 -4.62
N ARG A 7 50.94 39.55 -4.25
CA ARG A 7 49.53 39.75 -3.85
C ARG A 7 48.56 39.52 -5.01
N ARG A 8 48.94 39.93 -6.24
CA ARG A 8 48.13 39.69 -7.42
C ARG A 8 48.04 38.20 -7.74
N ARG A 9 49.17 37.48 -7.75
CA ARG A 9 49.20 36.01 -7.96
C ARG A 9 48.43 35.24 -6.86
N ALA A 10 48.51 35.68 -5.63
CA ALA A 10 47.73 35.09 -4.53
C ALA A 10 46.21 35.26 -4.72
N ARG A 11 45.76 36.45 -5.13
CA ARG A 11 44.34 36.73 -5.46
C ARG A 11 43.85 35.93 -6.67
N GLU A 12 44.64 35.78 -7.72
CA GLU A 12 44.33 34.96 -8.88
C GLU A 12 44.20 33.49 -8.51
N LYS A 13 45.14 32.93 -7.71
CA LYS A 13 45.05 31.56 -7.19
C LYS A 13 43.83 31.35 -6.28
N ALA A 14 43.52 32.32 -5.43
CA ALA A 14 42.31 32.24 -4.58
C ALA A 14 41.03 32.28 -5.40
N ARG A 15 40.96 33.10 -6.46
CA ARG A 15 39.83 33.18 -7.37
C ARG A 15 39.65 31.87 -8.16
N GLN A 16 40.77 31.30 -8.67
CA GLN A 16 40.76 30.00 -9.33
C GLN A 16 40.31 28.87 -8.41
N ARG A 17 40.78 28.82 -7.17
CA ARG A 17 40.35 27.83 -6.16
C ARG A 17 38.87 27.95 -5.89
N ARG A 18 38.34 29.17 -5.67
CA ARG A 18 36.90 29.38 -5.46
C ARG A 18 36.08 28.96 -6.69
N ALA A 19 36.50 29.31 -7.88
CA ALA A 19 35.83 28.89 -9.14
C ALA A 19 35.82 27.35 -9.28
N MET A 20 36.94 26.69 -8.96
CA MET A 20 37.05 25.24 -8.99
C MET A 20 36.15 24.58 -7.95
N THR A 21 36.11 25.11 -6.71
CA THR A 21 35.22 24.59 -5.66
C THR A 21 33.74 24.72 -6.04
N THR A 22 33.37 25.90 -6.60
CA THR A 22 31.98 26.11 -7.08
C THR A 22 31.63 25.17 -8.24
N PHE A 23 32.56 24.97 -9.17
CA PHE A 23 32.38 24.04 -10.29
C PHE A 23 32.23 22.58 -9.79
N CYS A 24 33.09 22.13 -8.86
CA CYS A 24 32.97 20.79 -8.27
C CYS A 24 31.64 20.61 -7.54
N LEU A 25 31.17 21.59 -6.74
CA LEU A 25 29.88 21.54 -6.09
C LEU A 25 28.71 21.43 -7.09
N LEU A 26 28.75 22.19 -8.17
CA LEU A 26 27.75 22.13 -9.25
C LEU A 26 27.72 20.76 -9.93
N VAL A 27 28.90 20.22 -10.25
CA VAL A 27 29.00 18.88 -10.86
C VAL A 27 28.50 17.81 -9.92
N THR A 28 28.84 17.90 -8.61
CA THR A 28 28.37 16.93 -7.60
C THR A 28 26.85 16.99 -7.46
N THR A 29 26.24 18.20 -7.45
CA THR A 29 24.78 18.35 -7.38
C THR A 29 24.09 17.78 -8.63
N ILE A 30 24.66 17.98 -9.83
CA ILE A 30 24.13 17.41 -11.07
C ILE A 30 24.22 15.88 -11.04
N ILE A 31 25.34 15.32 -10.59
CA ILE A 31 25.53 13.87 -10.48
C ILE A 31 24.54 13.28 -9.48
N LEU A 32 24.36 13.89 -8.30
CA LEU A 32 23.40 13.42 -7.31
C LEU A 32 21.97 13.53 -7.80
N ALA A 33 21.61 14.61 -8.49
CA ALA A 33 20.31 14.75 -9.12
C ALA A 33 20.09 13.71 -10.23
N SER A 34 21.12 13.43 -11.03
CA SER A 34 21.06 12.40 -12.08
C SER A 34 20.95 10.99 -11.47
N ILE A 35 21.69 10.69 -10.41
CA ILE A 35 21.57 9.43 -9.66
C ILE A 35 20.19 9.31 -9.06
N TYR A 36 19.62 10.37 -8.47
CA TYR A 36 18.27 10.39 -7.93
C TYR A 36 17.21 10.17 -9.04
N ILE A 37 17.35 10.81 -10.21
CA ILE A 37 16.45 10.61 -11.33
C ILE A 37 16.59 9.18 -11.89
N ILE A 38 17.82 8.66 -12.03
CA ILE A 38 18.07 7.29 -12.46
C ILE A 38 17.51 6.29 -11.45
N TRP A 39 17.70 6.55 -10.16
CA TRP A 39 17.12 5.73 -9.09
C TRP A 39 15.58 5.78 -9.10
N ARG A 40 14.98 6.97 -9.36
CA ARG A 40 13.52 7.13 -9.55
C ARG A 40 13.00 6.41 -10.79
N VAL A 41 13.76 6.43 -11.89
CA VAL A 41 13.34 5.86 -13.18
C VAL A 41 13.66 4.38 -13.30
N LEU A 42 14.77 3.91 -12.70
CA LEU A 42 15.26 2.53 -12.84
C LEU A 42 15.24 1.72 -11.53
N GLY A 43 15.09 2.35 -10.38
CA GLY A 43 15.21 1.72 -9.06
C GLY A 43 14.20 2.22 -8.04
N GLY A 44 13.27 3.04 -8.45
CA GLY A 44 12.16 3.48 -7.61
C GLY A 44 11.19 2.34 -7.45
N SER A 45 11.14 1.78 -6.24
CA SER A 45 10.27 0.68 -5.81
C SER A 45 10.23 -0.45 -6.84
N GLY A 46 10.66 -1.64 -6.46
CA GLY A 46 10.23 -2.84 -7.17
C GLY A 46 8.71 -2.79 -7.16
N SER A 47 8.12 -2.11 -8.16
CA SER A 47 6.71 -2.27 -8.40
C SER A 47 6.56 -3.76 -8.65
N ILE A 48 5.95 -4.45 -7.71
CA ILE A 48 5.37 -5.75 -8.00
C ILE A 48 4.54 -5.42 -9.22
N GLY A 49 4.93 -5.93 -10.40
CA GLY A 49 4.32 -5.56 -11.67
C GLY A 49 2.88 -6.07 -11.71
N TRP A 50 1.99 -5.32 -11.07
CA TRP A 50 0.57 -5.59 -11.10
C TRP A 50 0.10 -5.38 -12.54
N THR A 51 -0.18 -6.48 -13.23
CA THR A 51 -0.83 -6.46 -14.55
C THR A 51 -2.30 -6.07 -14.39
N SER A 52 -2.97 -5.70 -15.49
CA SER A 52 -4.38 -5.32 -15.45
C SER A 52 -5.21 -6.34 -14.65
N ALA A 53 -5.96 -5.86 -13.67
CA ALA A 53 -6.76 -6.69 -12.80
C ALA A 53 -7.90 -7.46 -13.53
N LEU A 54 -8.24 -7.09 -14.77
CA LEU A 54 -9.25 -7.81 -15.57
C LEU A 54 -8.71 -8.97 -16.39
N GLU A 55 -7.42 -9.27 -16.33
CA GLU A 55 -6.95 -10.52 -16.91
C GLU A 55 -7.58 -11.71 -16.18
N PRO A 56 -7.84 -12.83 -16.91
CA PRO A 56 -8.40 -14.02 -16.30
C PRO A 56 -7.55 -14.50 -15.13
N ASN A 57 -8.20 -14.92 -14.04
CA ASN A 57 -7.51 -15.60 -12.95
C ASN A 57 -6.85 -16.88 -13.49
N PRO A 58 -5.54 -17.07 -13.36
CA PRO A 58 -4.85 -18.26 -13.85
C PRO A 58 -5.04 -19.47 -12.93
N TYR A 59 -5.58 -19.29 -11.74
CA TYR A 59 -5.72 -20.32 -10.72
C TYR A 59 -7.16 -20.86 -10.62
N ALA A 60 -7.29 -22.17 -10.47
CA ALA A 60 -8.53 -22.84 -10.09
C ALA A 60 -8.57 -23.06 -8.55
N PRO A 61 -9.75 -23.25 -7.94
CA PRO A 61 -9.83 -23.57 -6.50
C PRO A 61 -9.02 -24.80 -6.08
N SER A 62 -8.79 -25.76 -6.98
CA SER A 62 -7.97 -26.94 -6.74
C SER A 62 -6.45 -26.67 -6.67
N ASP A 63 -6.01 -25.48 -7.04
CA ASP A 63 -4.62 -25.06 -6.99
C ASP A 63 -4.20 -24.53 -5.62
N PHE A 64 -5.06 -24.68 -4.63
CA PHE A 64 -4.84 -24.29 -3.26
C PHE A 64 -4.95 -25.49 -2.33
N ALA A 65 -4.13 -25.49 -1.27
CA ALA A 65 -4.15 -26.51 -0.23
C ALA A 65 -3.85 -25.88 1.13
N VAL A 66 -4.36 -26.48 2.20
CA VAL A 66 -3.99 -26.11 3.57
C VAL A 66 -2.72 -26.85 3.96
N LEU A 67 -1.63 -26.13 4.16
CA LEU A 67 -0.35 -26.64 4.62
C LEU A 67 0.04 -25.93 5.91
N ASP A 68 0.40 -26.68 6.94
CA ASP A 68 0.77 -26.16 8.27
C ASP A 68 -0.29 -25.20 8.88
N GLY A 69 -1.57 -25.45 8.57
CA GLY A 69 -2.69 -24.66 9.05
C GLY A 69 -3.04 -23.42 8.23
N TYR A 70 -2.32 -23.16 7.12
CA TYR A 70 -2.53 -21.99 6.28
C TYR A 70 -2.80 -22.37 4.82
N VAL A 71 -3.67 -21.61 4.16
CA VAL A 71 -3.89 -21.76 2.72
C VAL A 71 -2.61 -21.38 1.96
N THR A 72 -2.26 -22.19 0.99
CA THR A 72 -1.06 -22.02 0.16
C THR A 72 -1.42 -22.30 -1.30
N CYS A 73 -0.94 -21.46 -2.22
CA CYS A 73 -1.03 -21.71 -3.65
C CYS A 73 -0.01 -22.78 -4.05
N THR A 74 -0.46 -23.86 -4.68
CA THR A 74 0.41 -24.98 -5.11
C THR A 74 0.79 -24.89 -6.59
N ALA A 75 0.16 -23.99 -7.35
CA ALA A 75 0.36 -23.83 -8.79
C ALA A 75 1.22 -22.63 -9.20
N GLY A 76 1.55 -21.76 -8.25
CA GLY A 76 2.38 -20.58 -8.51
C GLY A 76 2.95 -19.95 -7.23
N PRO A 77 3.91 -19.04 -7.39
CA PRO A 77 4.51 -18.37 -6.26
C PRO A 77 3.52 -17.40 -5.60
N ALA A 78 3.44 -17.47 -4.28
CA ALA A 78 2.65 -16.58 -3.46
C ALA A 78 3.37 -16.30 -2.13
N ARG A 79 3.12 -15.11 -1.57
CA ARG A 79 3.60 -14.68 -0.26
C ARG A 79 2.43 -14.66 0.72
N ARG A 80 2.68 -14.95 1.97
CA ARG A 80 1.66 -14.91 3.02
C ARG A 80 1.80 -13.64 3.83
N GLY A 81 0.66 -12.99 4.13
CA GLY A 81 0.60 -11.81 4.96
C GLY A 81 -0.62 -11.81 5.86
N ILE A 82 -0.72 -10.74 6.61
CA ILE A 82 -1.86 -10.43 7.46
C ILE A 82 -2.30 -9.00 7.23
N ASP A 83 -3.58 -8.73 7.49
CA ASP A 83 -4.01 -7.36 7.72
C ASP A 83 -4.50 -7.18 9.15
N VAL A 84 -4.18 -6.01 9.73
CA VAL A 84 -4.37 -5.74 11.15
C VAL A 84 -4.83 -4.31 11.43
N SER A 85 -5.45 -4.16 12.58
CA SER A 85 -5.90 -2.88 13.12
C SER A 85 -5.66 -2.82 14.63
N GLU A 86 -6.21 -1.82 15.30
CA GLU A 86 -6.24 -1.74 16.78
C GLU A 86 -6.92 -2.95 17.44
N HIS A 87 -7.75 -3.71 16.70
CA HIS A 87 -8.48 -4.87 17.23
C HIS A 87 -7.56 -6.03 17.60
N GLN A 88 -6.41 -6.17 16.94
CA GLN A 88 -5.39 -7.17 17.26
C GLN A 88 -4.54 -6.79 18.48
N LYS A 89 -4.74 -5.59 19.05
CA LYS A 89 -4.04 -5.10 20.24
C LYS A 89 -2.52 -5.10 20.09
N GLU A 90 -1.79 -5.64 21.07
CA GLU A 90 -0.34 -5.76 21.04
C GLU A 90 0.06 -6.97 20.19
N ILE A 91 1.00 -6.76 19.26
CA ILE A 91 1.48 -7.78 18.32
C ILE A 91 2.98 -7.99 18.54
N ASP A 92 3.40 -9.24 18.69
CA ASP A 92 4.80 -9.66 18.64
C ASP A 92 5.18 -9.92 17.17
N TRP A 93 5.67 -8.89 16.52
CA TRP A 93 6.01 -8.90 15.10
C TRP A 93 7.15 -9.84 14.74
N GLU A 94 8.07 -10.13 15.69
CA GLU A 94 9.13 -11.11 15.46
C GLU A 94 8.55 -12.52 15.38
N GLN A 95 7.60 -12.87 16.23
CA GLN A 95 6.89 -14.15 16.14
C GLN A 95 6.06 -14.28 14.87
N VAL A 96 5.42 -13.19 14.41
CA VAL A 96 4.68 -13.18 13.12
C VAL A 96 5.62 -13.50 11.96
N ARG A 97 6.76 -12.80 11.87
CA ARG A 97 7.78 -13.08 10.84
C ARG A 97 8.31 -14.50 10.94
N ASP A 98 8.65 -14.98 12.14
CA ASP A 98 9.23 -16.31 12.35
C ASP A 98 8.23 -17.43 12.05
N ALA A 99 6.93 -17.14 12.06
CA ALA A 99 5.85 -18.02 11.59
C ALA A 99 5.73 -18.06 10.05
N GLY A 100 6.56 -17.32 9.31
CA GLY A 100 6.63 -17.36 7.86
C GLY A 100 5.65 -16.41 7.16
N PHE A 101 5.33 -15.30 7.81
CA PHE A 101 4.62 -14.19 7.18
C PHE A 101 5.62 -13.19 6.60
N ASP A 102 5.34 -12.71 5.39
CA ASP A 102 6.25 -11.88 4.59
C ASP A 102 5.83 -10.40 4.58
N PHE A 103 4.55 -10.11 4.85
CA PHE A 103 4.02 -8.75 4.78
C PHE A 103 2.86 -8.50 5.75
N ALA A 104 2.59 -7.22 5.99
CA ALA A 104 1.43 -6.76 6.73
C ALA A 104 0.78 -5.55 6.05
N ILE A 105 -0.58 -5.53 6.00
CA ILE A 105 -1.36 -4.37 5.60
C ILE A 105 -2.02 -3.79 6.85
N ILE A 106 -1.70 -2.54 7.20
CA ILE A 106 -2.03 -1.95 8.50
C ILE A 106 -3.11 -0.90 8.34
N ARG A 107 -4.23 -1.02 9.08
CA ARG A 107 -5.24 0.03 9.13
C ARG A 107 -4.64 1.30 9.72
N ILE A 108 -4.69 2.39 8.97
CA ILE A 108 -4.21 3.68 9.48
C ILE A 108 -5.34 4.53 10.05
N GLY A 109 -6.56 4.33 9.60
CA GLY A 109 -7.73 5.05 10.05
C GLY A 109 -9.01 4.54 9.42
N TYR A 110 -10.12 5.16 9.80
CA TYR A 110 -11.43 4.78 9.30
C TYR A 110 -12.41 5.94 9.32
N ARG A 111 -13.43 5.89 8.46
CA ARG A 111 -14.62 6.74 8.56
C ARG A 111 -15.75 5.96 9.23
N GLY A 112 -16.37 6.56 10.25
CA GLY A 112 -17.45 5.93 10.97
C GLY A 112 -18.72 5.75 10.11
N TYR A 113 -19.33 4.57 10.16
CA TYR A 113 -20.47 4.16 9.34
C TYR A 113 -21.81 4.85 9.71
N SER A 114 -21.87 5.56 10.82
CA SER A 114 -23.10 6.26 11.27
C SER A 114 -23.03 7.76 11.01
N VAL A 115 -22.08 8.47 11.59
CA VAL A 115 -21.93 9.93 11.54
C VAL A 115 -20.96 10.40 10.46
N GLY A 116 -20.02 9.52 10.06
CA GLY A 116 -19.07 9.80 8.99
C GLY A 116 -17.85 10.64 9.41
N GLY A 117 -17.56 10.70 10.72
CA GLY A 117 -16.30 11.28 11.20
C GLY A 117 -15.11 10.37 10.85
N ILE A 118 -13.97 10.99 10.52
CA ILE A 118 -12.70 10.26 10.30
C ILE A 118 -11.97 10.13 11.64
N HIS A 119 -11.43 8.95 11.89
CA HIS A 119 -10.68 8.60 13.08
C HIS A 119 -9.38 7.90 12.70
N ALA A 120 -8.31 8.18 13.43
CA ALA A 120 -7.09 7.40 13.34
C ALA A 120 -7.28 6.03 14.01
N ASP A 121 -6.63 5.00 13.49
CA ASP A 121 -6.45 3.75 14.21
C ASP A 121 -5.42 3.98 15.32
N GLU A 122 -5.76 3.67 16.56
CA GLU A 122 -4.94 4.02 17.72
C GLU A 122 -3.59 3.29 17.73
N ARG A 123 -3.48 2.15 17.06
CA ARG A 123 -2.25 1.35 17.00
C ARG A 123 -1.50 1.45 15.67
N ALA A 124 -2.00 2.24 14.72
CA ALA A 124 -1.42 2.34 13.38
C ALA A 124 0.09 2.60 13.37
N ARG A 125 0.54 3.61 14.13
CA ARG A 125 1.97 3.98 14.18
C ARG A 125 2.83 2.89 14.82
N GLU A 126 2.33 2.26 15.88
CA GLU A 126 3.01 1.18 16.58
C GLU A 126 3.13 -0.04 15.68
N ASN A 127 2.04 -0.43 15.00
CA ASN A 127 2.01 -1.57 14.09
C ASN A 127 2.92 -1.34 12.88
N LEU A 128 2.90 -0.13 12.27
CA LEU A 128 3.81 0.24 11.18
C LEU A 128 5.29 0.11 11.58
N ALA A 129 5.64 0.66 12.74
CA ALA A 129 7.01 0.62 13.22
C ALA A 129 7.45 -0.82 13.57
N GLY A 130 6.58 -1.58 14.22
CA GLY A 130 6.85 -2.97 14.65
C GLY A 130 7.01 -3.92 13.46
N ALA A 131 6.10 -3.88 12.47
CA ALA A 131 6.19 -4.70 11.27
C ALA A 131 7.46 -4.42 10.47
N LYS A 132 7.79 -3.14 10.24
CA LYS A 132 9.03 -2.75 9.57
C LYS A 132 10.28 -3.18 10.34
N ALA A 133 10.31 -3.01 11.66
CA ALA A 133 11.44 -3.42 12.49
C ALA A 133 11.67 -4.94 12.45
N ALA A 134 10.60 -5.73 12.34
CA ALA A 134 10.66 -7.18 12.16
C ALA A 134 11.09 -7.59 10.74
N GLY A 135 11.14 -6.65 9.76
CA GLY A 135 11.54 -6.92 8.39
C GLY A 135 10.42 -7.43 7.48
N LEU A 136 9.16 -7.17 7.86
CA LEU A 136 8.02 -7.41 6.98
C LEU A 136 7.87 -6.28 5.97
N ASP A 137 7.43 -6.58 4.75
CA ASP A 137 6.97 -5.57 3.81
C ASP A 137 5.65 -4.98 4.29
N VAL A 138 5.49 -3.65 4.20
CA VAL A 138 4.35 -2.97 4.82
C VAL A 138 3.58 -2.14 3.81
N GLY A 139 2.26 -2.37 3.78
CA GLY A 139 1.26 -1.50 3.19
C GLY A 139 0.30 -0.96 4.24
N VAL A 140 -0.64 -0.14 3.81
CA VAL A 140 -1.66 0.40 4.70
C VAL A 140 -3.04 0.36 4.06
N TYR A 141 -4.10 0.34 4.89
CA TYR A 141 -5.46 0.51 4.41
C TYR A 141 -6.23 1.55 5.22
N PHE A 142 -7.21 2.14 4.58
CA PHE A 142 -8.17 3.03 5.19
C PHE A 142 -9.57 2.43 5.06
N TYR A 143 -10.22 2.12 6.20
CA TYR A 143 -11.60 1.64 6.21
C TYR A 143 -12.55 2.79 5.87
N ALA A 144 -13.07 2.79 4.66
CA ALA A 144 -13.79 3.89 4.05
C ALA A 144 -15.30 3.72 4.12
N GLN A 145 -15.99 4.83 4.31
CA GLN A 145 -17.44 4.92 4.33
C GLN A 145 -17.94 6.18 3.62
N ALA A 146 -17.18 6.64 2.60
CA ALA A 146 -17.58 7.78 1.78
C ALA A 146 -18.89 7.50 1.05
N ILE A 147 -19.75 8.52 0.98
CA ILE A 147 -21.03 8.47 0.27
C ILE A 147 -21.04 9.34 -0.99
N ASP A 148 -19.96 10.04 -1.26
CA ASP A 148 -19.72 10.81 -2.47
C ASP A 148 -18.21 11.02 -2.71
N VAL A 149 -17.85 11.52 -3.89
CA VAL A 149 -16.45 11.75 -4.29
C VAL A 149 -15.74 12.79 -3.43
N ARG A 150 -16.48 13.75 -2.84
CA ARG A 150 -15.91 14.75 -1.94
C ARG A 150 -15.42 14.07 -0.66
N GLU A 151 -16.19 13.16 -0.09
CA GLU A 151 -15.76 12.40 1.09
C GLU A 151 -14.63 11.42 0.77
N ALA A 152 -14.63 10.78 -0.41
CA ALA A 152 -13.52 9.95 -0.84
C ALA A 152 -12.20 10.76 -1.00
N ALA A 153 -12.30 11.99 -1.52
CA ALA A 153 -11.15 12.91 -1.57
C ALA A 153 -10.68 13.34 -0.17
N GLU A 154 -11.61 13.56 0.79
CA GLU A 154 -11.25 13.82 2.19
C GLU A 154 -10.52 12.64 2.83
N GLU A 155 -10.97 11.41 2.56
CA GLU A 155 -10.32 10.18 3.04
C GLU A 155 -8.90 10.03 2.49
N ALA A 156 -8.71 10.26 1.18
CA ALA A 156 -7.39 10.25 0.56
C ALA A 156 -6.45 11.32 1.16
N ALA A 157 -6.94 12.55 1.27
CA ALA A 157 -6.17 13.65 1.86
C ALA A 157 -5.77 13.36 3.32
N TRP A 158 -6.66 12.75 4.09
CA TRP A 158 -6.36 12.33 5.47
C TRP A 158 -5.27 11.25 5.50
N CYS A 159 -5.33 10.24 4.61
CA CYS A 159 -4.30 9.21 4.50
C CYS A 159 -2.93 9.81 4.17
N LEU A 160 -2.87 10.74 3.24
CA LEU A 160 -1.63 11.43 2.85
C LEU A 160 -1.06 12.28 3.98
N ASP A 161 -1.92 12.98 4.74
CA ASP A 161 -1.51 13.72 5.94
C ASP A 161 -1.01 12.77 7.05
N PHE A 162 -1.67 11.63 7.24
CA PHE A 162 -1.17 10.60 8.17
C PHE A 162 0.20 10.09 7.74
N LEU A 163 0.39 9.75 6.47
CA LEU A 163 1.64 9.14 5.98
C LEU A 163 2.82 10.11 5.98
N GLN A 164 2.62 11.40 5.68
CA GLN A 164 3.68 12.44 5.68
C GLN A 164 4.96 12.04 4.91
N GLY A 165 4.82 11.29 3.82
CA GLY A 165 5.95 10.78 3.03
C GLY A 165 6.60 9.50 3.57
N GLU A 166 5.97 8.82 4.54
CA GLU A 166 6.39 7.50 5.02
C GLU A 166 6.59 6.53 3.85
N GLN A 167 7.73 5.85 3.80
CA GLN A 167 7.99 4.88 2.73
C GLN A 167 7.24 3.57 3.01
N LEU A 168 6.51 3.12 2.02
CA LEU A 168 5.78 1.86 2.03
C LEU A 168 6.35 0.91 0.97
N ASP A 169 6.37 -0.38 1.27
CA ASP A 169 6.76 -1.44 0.33
C ASP A 169 5.56 -1.89 -0.51
N LEU A 170 4.36 -1.75 0.05
CA LEU A 170 3.09 -2.18 -0.51
C LEU A 170 2.12 -0.99 -0.63
N PRO A 171 0.99 -1.15 -1.36
CA PRO A 171 0.06 -0.07 -1.64
C PRO A 171 -0.61 0.58 -0.42
N VAL A 172 -1.20 1.75 -0.68
CA VAL A 172 -2.27 2.36 0.13
C VAL A 172 -3.59 1.84 -0.40
N VAL A 173 -4.34 1.14 0.43
CA VAL A 173 -5.55 0.42 0.02
C VAL A 173 -6.80 1.19 0.39
N TYR A 174 -7.72 1.32 -0.56
CA TYR A 174 -9.07 1.81 -0.33
C TYR A 174 -9.99 0.65 0.01
N ASP A 175 -10.35 0.55 1.28
CA ASP A 175 -11.22 -0.49 1.83
C ASP A 175 -12.61 0.11 2.10
N TRP A 176 -13.42 0.22 1.02
CA TRP A 176 -14.80 0.67 1.13
C TRP A 176 -15.74 -0.53 1.25
N GLU A 177 -16.51 -0.55 2.32
CA GLU A 177 -17.43 -1.63 2.59
C GLU A 177 -18.89 -1.16 2.70
N TRP A 178 -19.79 -2.00 2.18
CA TRP A 178 -21.20 -1.83 2.41
C TRP A 178 -21.55 -2.24 3.85
N ALA A 179 -21.83 -1.27 4.70
CA ALA A 179 -22.08 -1.51 6.12
C ALA A 179 -23.54 -1.97 6.44
N GLY A 180 -24.36 -2.20 5.42
CA GLY A 180 -25.73 -2.68 5.57
C GLY A 180 -26.81 -1.61 5.44
N HIS A 181 -28.06 -2.06 5.29
CA HIS A 181 -29.21 -1.16 5.23
C HIS A 181 -29.35 -0.33 6.51
N GLY A 182 -29.65 0.95 6.36
CA GLY A 182 -29.78 1.88 7.49
C GLY A 182 -28.48 2.55 7.93
N THR A 183 -27.35 2.20 7.33
CA THR A 183 -26.09 2.93 7.47
C THR A 183 -25.98 3.98 6.37
N ARG A 184 -24.94 4.83 6.44
CA ARG A 184 -24.71 5.88 5.44
C ARG A 184 -24.41 5.33 4.04
N THR A 185 -23.80 4.15 3.93
CA THR A 185 -23.51 3.46 2.66
C THR A 185 -24.63 2.53 2.19
N GLY A 186 -25.71 2.40 2.97
CA GLY A 186 -26.75 1.41 2.75
C GLY A 186 -27.59 1.56 1.47
N SER A 187 -27.61 2.74 0.85
CA SER A 187 -28.35 3.03 -0.40
C SER A 187 -27.47 3.54 -1.53
N MET A 188 -26.18 3.28 -1.47
CA MET A 188 -25.23 3.70 -2.50
C MET A 188 -25.44 2.92 -3.80
N ASP A 189 -25.31 3.61 -4.93
CA ASP A 189 -25.34 3.00 -6.23
C ASP A 189 -23.93 2.74 -6.78
N ARG A 190 -23.87 1.87 -7.80
CA ARG A 190 -22.62 1.43 -8.44
C ARG A 190 -21.79 2.59 -8.98
N GLU A 191 -22.42 3.55 -9.63
CA GLU A 191 -21.74 4.68 -10.25
C GLU A 191 -21.02 5.53 -9.20
N THR A 192 -21.73 5.87 -8.13
CA THR A 192 -21.19 6.67 -7.03
C THR A 192 -20.08 5.94 -6.27
N VAL A 193 -20.27 4.64 -5.96
CA VAL A 193 -19.24 3.84 -5.27
C VAL A 193 -17.98 3.72 -6.13
N THR A 194 -18.13 3.39 -7.42
CA THR A 194 -17.01 3.31 -8.37
C THR A 194 -16.26 4.64 -8.45
N ALA A 195 -16.97 5.77 -8.52
CA ALA A 195 -16.36 7.11 -8.55
C ALA A 195 -15.60 7.43 -7.24
N CYS A 196 -16.05 6.95 -6.08
CA CYS A 196 -15.32 7.09 -4.82
C CYS A 196 -13.98 6.35 -4.88
N PHE A 197 -13.96 5.09 -5.36
CA PHE A 197 -12.72 4.33 -5.55
C PHE A 197 -11.74 5.06 -6.48
N GLN A 198 -12.22 5.51 -7.65
CA GLN A 198 -11.38 6.27 -8.59
C GLN A 198 -10.80 7.53 -7.97
N THR A 199 -11.63 8.30 -7.25
CA THR A 199 -11.22 9.55 -6.61
C THR A 199 -10.13 9.33 -5.58
N PHE A 200 -10.30 8.35 -4.69
CA PHE A 200 -9.30 8.01 -3.68
C PHE A 200 -7.99 7.54 -4.34
N CYS A 201 -8.07 6.53 -5.20
CA CYS A 201 -6.89 5.93 -5.82
C CYS A 201 -6.10 6.93 -6.67
N THR A 202 -6.78 7.76 -7.47
CA THR A 202 -6.12 8.83 -8.24
C THR A 202 -5.33 9.78 -7.33
N ALA A 203 -5.92 10.24 -6.22
CA ALA A 203 -5.23 11.14 -5.29
C ALA A 203 -4.01 10.50 -4.62
N ILE A 204 -4.08 9.21 -4.29
CA ILE A 204 -2.96 8.43 -3.74
C ILE A 204 -1.83 8.32 -4.77
N GLU A 205 -2.14 7.98 -6.02
CA GLU A 205 -1.14 7.82 -7.08
C GLU A 205 -0.49 9.14 -7.50
N GLU A 206 -1.27 10.22 -7.59
CA GLU A 206 -0.73 11.57 -7.85
C GLU A 206 0.26 12.03 -6.77
N SER A 207 0.14 11.47 -5.56
CA SER A 207 1.06 11.74 -4.43
C SER A 207 2.28 10.82 -4.41
N GLY A 208 2.40 9.90 -5.39
CA GLY A 208 3.55 9.02 -5.57
C GLY A 208 3.50 7.70 -4.81
N TYR A 209 2.38 7.36 -4.19
CA TYR A 209 2.14 6.03 -3.65
C TYR A 209 1.47 5.13 -4.69
N GLN A 210 1.54 3.81 -4.50
CA GLN A 210 0.70 2.88 -5.24
C GLN A 210 -0.66 2.79 -4.57
N ALA A 211 -1.74 2.79 -5.36
CA ALA A 211 -3.09 2.54 -4.88
C ALA A 211 -3.50 1.09 -5.12
N MET A 212 -4.37 0.55 -4.28
CA MET A 212 -5.02 -0.75 -4.43
C MET A 212 -6.46 -0.65 -3.93
N ILE A 213 -7.34 -1.47 -4.47
CA ILE A 213 -8.74 -1.52 -4.06
C ILE A 213 -9.06 -2.84 -3.38
N TYR A 214 -9.69 -2.75 -2.19
CA TYR A 214 -10.23 -3.91 -1.49
C TYR A 214 -11.74 -4.01 -1.70
N PHE A 215 -12.22 -5.22 -1.87
CA PHE A 215 -13.66 -5.52 -1.93
C PHE A 215 -13.93 -7.00 -1.64
N ASN A 216 -15.14 -7.28 -1.17
CA ASN A 216 -15.67 -8.64 -1.12
C ASN A 216 -16.51 -8.97 -2.36
N SER A 217 -16.89 -10.23 -2.52
CA SER A 217 -17.65 -10.71 -3.68
C SER A 217 -19.02 -10.03 -3.89
N HIS A 218 -19.66 -9.54 -2.81
CA HIS A 218 -20.91 -8.79 -2.90
C HIS A 218 -20.68 -7.40 -3.50
N VAL A 219 -19.73 -6.66 -2.96
CA VAL A 219 -19.37 -5.30 -3.43
C VAL A 219 -18.91 -5.36 -4.88
N ALA A 220 -18.06 -6.33 -5.25
CA ALA A 220 -17.60 -6.53 -6.63
C ALA A 220 -18.76 -6.73 -7.62
N ARG A 221 -19.75 -7.57 -7.27
CA ARG A 221 -20.85 -7.92 -8.16
C ARG A 221 -21.88 -6.80 -8.28
N ASP A 222 -22.25 -6.17 -7.16
CA ASP A 222 -23.45 -5.34 -7.08
C ASP A 222 -23.14 -3.83 -7.09
N LEU A 223 -21.96 -3.42 -6.61
CA LEU A 223 -21.64 -2.02 -6.33
C LEU A 223 -20.39 -1.48 -7.05
N LEU A 224 -19.63 -2.31 -7.79
CA LEU A 224 -18.46 -1.82 -8.53
C LEU A 224 -18.60 -2.04 -10.04
N ASP A 225 -18.11 -1.08 -10.80
CA ASP A 225 -17.72 -1.27 -12.19
C ASP A 225 -16.24 -1.65 -12.25
N LEU A 226 -15.96 -2.95 -12.21
CA LEU A 226 -14.58 -3.46 -12.23
C LEU A 226 -13.82 -3.08 -13.52
N GLN A 227 -14.55 -2.84 -14.65
CA GLN A 227 -13.92 -2.38 -15.88
C GLN A 227 -13.36 -0.98 -15.74
N ALA A 228 -14.10 -0.10 -15.06
CA ALA A 228 -13.66 1.26 -14.78
C ALA A 228 -12.53 1.34 -13.74
N LEU A 229 -12.29 0.26 -13.00
CA LEU A 229 -11.26 0.15 -11.96
C LEU A 229 -10.10 -0.79 -12.32
N ALA A 230 -10.03 -1.23 -13.58
CA ALA A 230 -9.10 -2.26 -14.04
C ALA A 230 -7.61 -1.88 -13.97
N GLU A 231 -7.31 -0.60 -13.84
CA GLU A 231 -5.95 -0.08 -13.68
C GLU A 231 -5.39 -0.30 -12.26
N TYR A 232 -6.26 -0.47 -11.26
CA TYR A 232 -5.85 -0.71 -9.88
C TYR A 232 -5.76 -2.21 -9.57
N PRO A 233 -4.75 -2.66 -8.82
CA PRO A 233 -4.68 -4.03 -8.35
C PRO A 233 -5.84 -4.33 -7.38
N PHE A 234 -6.34 -5.57 -7.44
CA PHE A 234 -7.46 -6.04 -6.63
C PHE A 234 -6.99 -6.80 -5.40
N TRP A 235 -7.54 -6.45 -4.25
CA TRP A 235 -7.51 -7.24 -3.03
C TRP A 235 -8.93 -7.76 -2.76
N LEU A 236 -9.12 -9.06 -2.91
CA LEU A 236 -10.43 -9.70 -2.76
C LEU A 236 -10.56 -10.39 -1.42
N ALA A 237 -11.63 -10.08 -0.68
CA ALA A 237 -12.06 -10.90 0.45
C ALA A 237 -13.01 -12.00 -0.02
N GLN A 238 -12.60 -13.25 0.18
CA GLN A 238 -13.39 -14.42 -0.13
C GLN A 238 -12.98 -15.56 0.79
N TYR A 239 -13.71 -15.76 1.90
CA TYR A 239 -13.36 -16.67 2.99
C TYR A 239 -13.62 -18.12 2.63
N ARG A 240 -12.60 -18.78 2.09
CA ARG A 240 -12.61 -20.19 1.65
C ARG A 240 -11.17 -20.71 1.45
N GLU A 241 -11.05 -22.02 1.23
CA GLU A 241 -9.75 -22.67 1.03
C GLU A 241 -9.25 -22.64 -0.42
N GLY A 242 -10.04 -22.16 -1.37
CA GLY A 242 -9.68 -22.06 -2.79
C GLY A 242 -10.29 -20.83 -3.43
N LEU A 243 -9.47 -20.00 -4.08
CA LEU A 243 -9.90 -18.79 -4.78
C LEU A 243 -10.80 -19.12 -5.96
N ASP A 244 -11.99 -18.50 -5.97
CA ASP A 244 -12.99 -18.65 -7.05
C ASP A 244 -13.45 -17.24 -7.49
N PHE A 245 -12.66 -16.63 -8.34
CA PHE A 245 -12.93 -15.32 -8.91
C PHE A 245 -12.47 -15.27 -10.36
N ALA A 246 -13.23 -14.61 -11.23
CA ALA A 246 -12.99 -14.65 -12.66
C ALA A 246 -11.73 -13.91 -13.12
N HIS A 247 -11.32 -12.91 -12.37
CA HIS A 247 -10.23 -12.02 -12.72
C HIS A 247 -9.03 -12.23 -11.79
N ARG A 248 -7.84 -11.78 -12.22
CA ARG A 248 -6.66 -11.75 -11.38
C ARG A 248 -6.90 -10.89 -10.15
N VAL A 249 -6.39 -11.34 -9.02
CA VAL A 249 -6.32 -10.55 -7.79
C VAL A 249 -4.86 -10.47 -7.32
N ALA A 250 -4.44 -9.31 -6.89
CA ALA A 250 -3.11 -9.11 -6.36
C ALA A 250 -2.97 -9.73 -4.96
N LEU A 251 -4.01 -9.52 -4.14
CA LEU A 251 -4.16 -10.09 -2.81
C LEU A 251 -5.49 -10.81 -2.69
N TRP A 252 -5.49 -11.87 -1.91
CA TRP A 252 -6.69 -12.61 -1.51
C TRP A 252 -6.72 -12.82 0.00
N GLN A 253 -7.67 -12.17 0.69
CA GLN A 253 -7.99 -12.39 2.09
C GLN A 253 -8.87 -13.64 2.17
N TYR A 254 -8.32 -14.75 2.64
CA TYR A 254 -9.01 -16.03 2.59
C TYR A 254 -9.68 -16.42 3.90
N THR A 255 -9.38 -15.71 5.00
CA THR A 255 -10.01 -15.91 6.31
C THR A 255 -9.95 -14.63 7.15
N GLU A 256 -10.96 -14.44 8.00
CA GLU A 256 -11.04 -13.40 9.05
C GLU A 256 -10.89 -14.00 10.46
N THR A 257 -10.60 -15.28 10.56
CA THR A 257 -10.54 -16.04 11.83
C THR A 257 -9.24 -16.82 11.96
N GLY A 258 -8.20 -16.34 11.32
CA GLY A 258 -6.87 -16.94 11.37
C GLY A 258 -6.26 -16.88 12.77
N SER A 259 -5.34 -17.81 13.06
CA SER A 259 -4.51 -17.81 14.25
C SER A 259 -3.06 -17.71 13.86
N VAL A 260 -2.37 -16.70 14.37
CA VAL A 260 -0.98 -16.40 14.01
C VAL A 260 -0.15 -16.25 15.28
N PRO A 261 1.00 -16.92 15.40
CA PRO A 261 1.92 -16.68 16.51
C PRO A 261 2.26 -15.20 16.67
N GLY A 262 2.23 -14.70 17.88
CA GLY A 262 2.46 -13.28 18.16
C GLY A 262 1.20 -12.39 18.18
N ILE A 263 0.03 -12.95 17.81
CA ILE A 263 -1.26 -12.23 17.83
C ILE A 263 -2.26 -12.99 18.73
N GLU A 264 -2.89 -12.27 19.66
CA GLU A 264 -3.95 -12.81 20.49
C GLU A 264 -5.30 -12.67 19.80
N GLY A 265 -5.99 -13.79 19.56
CA GLY A 265 -7.32 -13.83 18.93
C GLY A 265 -7.26 -14.03 17.43
N ASN A 266 -8.33 -13.59 16.76
CA ASN A 266 -8.48 -13.76 15.33
C ASN A 266 -7.71 -12.65 14.57
N VAL A 267 -7.19 -13.03 13.41
CA VAL A 267 -6.53 -12.11 12.47
C VAL A 267 -6.86 -12.52 11.03
N ASP A 268 -6.96 -11.54 10.17
CA ASP A 268 -7.16 -11.71 8.75
C ASP A 268 -5.86 -12.18 8.09
N ILE A 269 -5.96 -13.20 7.22
CA ILE A 269 -4.79 -13.77 6.56
C ILE A 269 -4.96 -13.70 5.05
N ASP A 270 -3.87 -13.29 4.39
CA ASP A 270 -3.80 -12.98 2.99
C ASP A 270 -2.79 -13.82 2.23
N LEU A 271 -3.08 -14.04 0.94
CA LEU A 271 -2.10 -14.46 -0.05
C LEU A 271 -1.88 -13.36 -1.08
N MET A 272 -0.63 -12.99 -1.29
CA MET A 272 -0.19 -12.11 -2.37
C MET A 272 0.35 -12.96 -3.51
N PHE A 273 -0.22 -12.83 -4.70
CA PHE A 273 0.22 -13.57 -5.88
C PHE A 273 1.36 -12.85 -6.61
N LEU A 274 2.39 -13.59 -6.96
CA LEU A 274 3.54 -13.10 -7.72
C LEU A 274 3.38 -13.58 -9.18
N TYR A 275 2.69 -12.80 -10.00
CA TYR A 275 2.52 -13.11 -11.42
C TYR A 275 3.83 -12.81 -12.19
N GLU A 276 4.21 -13.71 -13.10
CA GLU A 276 5.34 -13.53 -14.01
C GLU A 276 4.97 -12.65 -15.21
#